data_c1980ab327727ca763b95071b4100ea6
#
_entry.id   c1980ab327727ca763b95071b4100ea6
#
_cell.length_a   1.000
_cell.length_b   1.000
_cell.length_c   1.000
_cell.angle_alpha   90.00
_cell.angle_beta   90.00
_cell.angle_gamma   90.00
#
_symmetry.space_group_name_H-M   'P 1'
#
loop_
_entity.id
_entity.type
_entity.pdbx_description
1 polymer ?
#
loop_
_entity_poly.entity_id
_entity_poly.type
_entity_poly.pdbx_seq_one_letter_code
_entity_poly.pdbx_strand_id
1 'polypeptide(L)'
;MDGRHRSGPEHLARPTEQDHRTRLTEQECREVLARTPAARLAVTRRGLPRIELVGLVHFDDEPVALLPEDSPVARALSEVISPRRLVALQTDDLTDSRHEVHSVTAVARPRWIVGFDDVRECRRIAEARGLDVRADTWFLAMTHPVLMGRRVPLRSPGPVPNNHART
;
A
#
# COMPACT_ATOMS: atom_id res chain seq x y z
N MET A 1 11.99 -18.77 46.96
CA MET A 1 11.49 -17.39 46.75
C MET A 1 12.06 -16.92 45.41
N ASP A 2 11.29 -17.08 44.37
CA ASP A 2 11.76 -16.92 42.96
C ASP A 2 11.10 -15.67 42.38
N GLY A 3 11.89 -14.60 42.33
CA GLY A 3 11.45 -13.28 41.87
C GLY A 3 11.54 -13.18 40.34
N ARG A 4 10.47 -13.53 39.62
CA ARG A 4 10.37 -13.29 38.16
C ARG A 4 10.22 -11.79 37.92
N HIS A 5 11.29 -11.15 37.46
CA HIS A 5 11.26 -9.84 36.85
C HIS A 5 10.40 -9.92 35.55
N ARG A 6 9.22 -9.32 35.58
CA ARG A 6 8.46 -8.96 34.39
C ARG A 6 9.15 -7.73 33.78
N SER A 7 9.82 -7.97 32.65
CA SER A 7 10.23 -6.87 31.76
C SER A 7 8.97 -6.18 31.27
N GLY A 8 8.81 -4.90 31.63
CA GLY A 8 7.74 -4.04 31.13
C GLY A 8 7.89 -3.78 29.62
N PRO A 9 6.85 -3.22 28.96
CA PRO A 9 6.89 -2.96 27.54
C PRO A 9 8.06 -2.03 27.19
N GLU A 10 8.86 -2.45 26.22
CA GLU A 10 9.99 -1.69 25.70
C GLU A 10 9.55 -0.27 25.37
N HIS A 11 10.24 0.68 25.90
CA HIS A 11 10.13 2.09 25.61
C HIS A 11 10.24 2.26 24.09
N LEU A 12 9.16 2.67 23.42
CA LEU A 12 9.20 3.15 22.07
C LEU A 12 10.22 4.28 22.00
N ALA A 13 11.39 4.00 21.47
CA ALA A 13 12.48 4.97 21.34
C ALA A 13 11.96 6.21 20.62
N ARG A 14 12.28 7.40 21.12
CA ARG A 14 11.94 8.65 20.43
C ARG A 14 12.60 8.65 19.06
N PRO A 15 11.88 9.08 18.00
CA PRO A 15 12.43 9.14 16.66
C PRO A 15 13.74 9.95 16.67
N THR A 16 14.78 9.43 16.02
CA THR A 16 16.06 10.12 15.87
C THR A 16 15.97 11.18 14.76
N GLU A 17 16.92 12.12 14.71
CA GLU A 17 17.01 13.09 13.59
C GLU A 17 17.10 12.39 12.22
N GLN A 18 17.68 11.20 12.17
CA GLN A 18 17.79 10.38 10.97
C GLN A 18 16.43 9.81 10.57
N ASP A 19 15.58 9.48 11.53
CA ASP A 19 14.19 9.03 11.27
C ASP A 19 13.35 10.16 10.65
N HIS A 20 13.59 11.41 11.04
CA HIS A 20 12.90 12.56 10.45
C HIS A 20 13.33 12.83 9.00
N ARG A 21 14.60 12.63 8.65
CA ARG A 21 15.11 12.82 7.28
C ARG A 21 14.60 11.76 6.30
N THR A 22 14.26 10.58 6.79
CA THR A 22 13.75 9.48 5.97
C THR A 22 12.22 9.46 5.86
N ARG A 23 11.50 10.22 6.64
CA ARG A 23 10.03 10.29 6.57
C ARG A 23 9.58 11.21 5.44
N LEU A 24 8.50 10.80 4.76
CA LEU A 24 7.76 11.64 3.85
C LEU A 24 6.70 12.43 4.61
N THR A 25 6.47 13.66 4.18
CA THR A 25 5.31 14.45 4.62
C THR A 25 4.02 13.83 4.07
N GLU A 26 2.88 14.23 4.62
CA GLU A 26 1.59 13.75 4.11
C GLU A 26 1.38 14.13 2.65
N GLN A 27 1.78 15.33 2.25
CA GLN A 27 1.69 15.80 0.88
C GLN A 27 2.54 14.95 -0.07
N GLU A 28 3.79 14.66 0.29
CA GLU A 28 4.67 13.77 -0.48
C GLU A 28 4.09 12.35 -0.59
N CYS A 29 3.45 11.84 0.48
CA CYS A 29 2.76 10.56 0.43
C CYS A 29 1.61 10.56 -0.58
N ARG A 30 0.80 11.63 -0.62
CA ARG A 30 -0.29 11.79 -1.58
C ARG A 30 0.24 11.85 -3.01
N GLU A 31 1.33 12.56 -3.25
CA GLU A 31 1.98 12.64 -4.56
C GLU A 31 2.51 11.28 -5.03
N VAL A 32 3.14 10.50 -4.13
CA VAL A 32 3.57 9.13 -4.43
C VAL A 32 2.38 8.24 -4.80
N LEU A 33 1.32 8.24 -3.99
CA LEU A 33 0.10 7.49 -4.29
C LEU A 33 -0.50 7.90 -5.64
N ALA A 34 -0.53 9.21 -5.94
CA ALA A 34 -1.14 9.72 -7.16
C ALA A 34 -0.41 9.30 -8.44
N ARG A 35 0.92 9.16 -8.41
CA ARG A 35 1.70 8.80 -9.61
C ARG A 35 1.91 7.31 -9.79
N THR A 36 1.79 6.48 -8.74
CA THR A 36 1.97 5.03 -8.85
C THR A 36 0.70 4.33 -9.34
N PRO A 37 0.77 3.52 -10.41
CA PRO A 37 -0.41 2.87 -10.99
C PRO A 37 -0.77 1.54 -10.31
N ALA A 38 0.05 1.05 -9.38
CA ALA A 38 -0.15 -0.24 -8.73
C ALA A 38 0.22 -0.19 -7.25
N ALA A 39 -0.42 -1.02 -6.45
CA ALA A 39 -0.19 -1.13 -5.01
C ALA A 39 -0.40 -2.57 -4.52
N ARG A 40 0.08 -2.85 -3.32
CA ARG A 40 -0.26 -4.08 -2.57
C ARG A 40 -1.35 -3.76 -1.58
N LEU A 41 -2.49 -4.42 -1.73
CA LEU A 41 -3.60 -4.32 -0.78
C LEU A 41 -3.52 -5.49 0.20
N ALA A 42 -3.44 -5.17 1.49
CA ALA A 42 -3.39 -6.12 2.58
C ALA A 42 -4.67 -6.09 3.41
N VAL A 43 -5.24 -7.28 3.62
CA VAL A 43 -6.44 -7.48 4.46
C VAL A 43 -6.20 -8.63 5.43
N THR A 44 -6.87 -8.61 6.58
CA THR A 44 -6.84 -9.73 7.52
C THR A 44 -8.18 -10.43 7.53
N ARG A 45 -8.20 -11.74 7.30
CA ARG A 45 -9.38 -12.59 7.38
C ARG A 45 -9.14 -13.71 8.39
N ARG A 46 -9.98 -13.80 9.44
CA ARG A 46 -9.86 -14.81 10.49
C ARG A 46 -8.43 -14.92 11.07
N GLY A 47 -7.78 -13.76 11.28
CA GLY A 47 -6.40 -13.70 11.81
C GLY A 47 -5.29 -13.96 10.78
N LEU A 48 -5.62 -14.32 9.53
CA LEU A 48 -4.64 -14.57 8.48
C LEU A 48 -4.53 -13.36 7.55
N PRO A 49 -3.32 -12.80 7.35
CA PRO A 49 -3.10 -11.74 6.38
C PRO A 49 -3.18 -12.29 4.95
N ARG A 50 -3.77 -11.49 4.05
CA ARG A 50 -3.75 -11.70 2.60
C ARG A 50 -3.27 -10.43 1.93
N ILE A 51 -2.40 -10.59 0.96
CA ILE A 51 -1.81 -9.48 0.20
C ILE A 51 -2.02 -9.78 -1.28
N GLU A 52 -2.50 -8.78 -2.02
CA GLU A 52 -2.71 -8.87 -3.46
C GLU A 52 -2.17 -7.62 -4.15
N LEU A 53 -1.57 -7.81 -5.34
CA LEU A 53 -1.21 -6.70 -6.20
C LEU A 53 -2.46 -6.20 -6.92
N VAL A 54 -2.73 -4.90 -6.82
CA VAL A 54 -3.93 -4.27 -7.36
C VAL A 54 -3.56 -3.06 -8.21
N GLY A 55 -4.40 -2.73 -9.19
CA GLY A 55 -4.34 -1.43 -9.85
C GLY A 55 -4.71 -0.32 -8.86
N LEU A 56 -4.14 0.86 -9.04
CA LEU A 56 -4.38 2.02 -8.19
C LEU A 56 -4.75 3.25 -9.02
N VAL A 57 -5.87 3.86 -8.69
CA VAL A 57 -6.29 5.15 -9.21
C VAL A 57 -6.69 6.08 -8.06
N HIS A 58 -6.99 7.33 -8.39
CA HIS A 58 -7.56 8.30 -7.45
C HIS A 58 -8.90 8.77 -7.96
N PHE A 59 -9.87 8.78 -7.08
CA PHE A 59 -11.20 9.28 -7.33
C PHE A 59 -11.67 10.04 -6.08
N ASP A 60 -12.12 11.28 -6.25
CA ASP A 60 -12.61 12.13 -5.16
C ASP A 60 -11.59 12.29 -4.01
N ASP A 61 -10.32 12.51 -4.37
CA ASP A 61 -9.15 12.60 -3.47
C ASP A 61 -8.86 11.34 -2.64
N GLU A 62 -9.55 10.24 -2.89
CA GLU A 62 -9.32 8.97 -2.23
C GLU A 62 -8.52 8.01 -3.13
N PRO A 63 -7.55 7.26 -2.60
CA PRO A 63 -6.95 6.14 -3.32
C PRO A 63 -7.99 5.04 -3.53
N VAL A 64 -8.08 4.53 -4.75
CA VAL A 64 -9.04 3.49 -5.14
C VAL A 64 -8.29 2.29 -5.72
N ALA A 65 -8.43 1.15 -5.07
CA ALA A 65 -7.88 -0.12 -5.53
C ALA A 65 -8.85 -0.82 -6.50
N LEU A 66 -8.30 -1.37 -7.58
CA LEU A 66 -9.01 -2.16 -8.57
C LEU A 66 -8.86 -3.64 -8.26
N LEU A 67 -9.95 -4.33 -8.05
CA LEU A 67 -9.98 -5.75 -7.66
C LEU A 67 -10.86 -6.54 -8.63
N PRO A 68 -10.36 -7.64 -9.22
CA PRO A 68 -11.24 -8.60 -9.88
C PRO A 68 -12.28 -9.15 -8.89
N GLU A 69 -13.51 -9.43 -9.33
CA GLU A 69 -14.56 -9.98 -8.47
C GLU A 69 -14.18 -11.33 -7.85
N ASP A 70 -13.42 -12.14 -8.59
CA ASP A 70 -12.93 -13.45 -8.14
C ASP A 70 -11.69 -13.39 -7.24
N SER A 71 -11.17 -12.19 -6.97
CA SER A 71 -10.01 -11.98 -6.11
C SER A 71 -10.24 -12.51 -4.68
N PRO A 72 -9.24 -13.21 -4.09
CA PRO A 72 -9.32 -13.65 -2.71
C PRO A 72 -9.50 -12.51 -1.71
N VAL A 73 -8.98 -11.32 -2.03
CA VAL A 73 -9.12 -10.10 -1.21
C VAL A 73 -10.52 -9.53 -1.36
N ALA A 74 -11.07 -9.43 -2.57
CA ALA A 74 -12.45 -8.98 -2.80
C ALA A 74 -13.45 -9.87 -2.04
N ARG A 75 -13.31 -11.20 -2.13
CA ARG A 75 -14.14 -12.16 -1.38
C ARG A 75 -13.97 -11.99 0.13
N ALA A 76 -12.74 -11.78 0.62
CA ALA A 76 -12.51 -11.59 2.05
C ALA A 76 -13.14 -10.29 2.57
N LEU A 77 -13.27 -9.26 1.72
CA LEU A 77 -13.89 -7.99 2.07
C LEU A 77 -15.43 -8.05 1.98
N SER A 78 -16.01 -8.77 0.99
CA SER A 78 -17.47 -8.88 0.83
C SER A 78 -18.14 -9.72 1.91
N GLU A 79 -17.45 -10.74 2.46
CA GLU A 79 -18.03 -11.61 3.49
C GLU A 79 -18.24 -10.92 4.84
N VAL A 80 -17.49 -9.88 5.18
CA VAL A 80 -17.57 -9.18 6.48
C VAL A 80 -17.22 -7.70 6.30
N ILE A 81 -18.13 -6.89 5.84
CA ILE A 81 -17.98 -5.43 5.95
C ILE A 81 -18.35 -5.02 7.37
N SER A 82 -17.37 -5.08 8.26
CA SER A 82 -17.49 -4.43 9.57
C SER A 82 -17.07 -2.96 9.43
N PRO A 83 -17.82 -1.99 9.95
CA PRO A 83 -17.43 -0.57 9.94
C PRO A 83 -16.13 -0.30 10.71
N ARG A 84 -15.61 -1.29 11.45
CA ARG A 84 -14.33 -1.22 12.17
C ARG A 84 -13.16 -1.86 11.40
N ARG A 85 -13.41 -2.41 10.22
CA ARG A 85 -12.35 -3.08 9.46
C ARG A 85 -11.41 -2.04 8.86
N LEU A 86 -10.13 -2.22 9.11
CA LEU A 86 -9.06 -1.49 8.45
C LEU A 86 -8.39 -2.39 7.43
N VAL A 87 -7.94 -1.79 6.35
CA VAL A 87 -7.09 -2.40 5.35
C VAL A 87 -5.83 -1.54 5.20
N ALA A 88 -4.75 -2.14 4.71
CA ALA A 88 -3.54 -1.41 4.38
C ALA A 88 -3.26 -1.51 2.89
N LEU A 89 -2.91 -0.40 2.27
CA LEU A 89 -2.47 -0.31 0.90
C LEU A 89 -1.04 0.22 0.90
N GLN A 90 -0.12 -0.47 0.25
CA GLN A 90 1.28 -0.07 0.13
C GLN A 90 1.66 0.09 -1.33
N THR A 91 2.36 1.16 -1.62
CA THR A 91 3.00 1.36 -2.93
C THR A 91 4.45 1.80 -2.76
N ASP A 92 5.27 1.45 -3.73
CA ASP A 92 6.67 1.83 -3.80
C ASP A 92 6.90 2.54 -5.13
N ASP A 93 7.37 3.80 -5.06
CA ASP A 93 7.73 4.56 -6.25
C ASP A 93 9.21 4.34 -6.57
N LEU A 94 9.44 3.71 -7.71
CA LEU A 94 10.75 3.39 -8.25
C LEU A 94 11.16 4.32 -9.41
N THR A 95 10.37 5.33 -9.73
CA THR A 95 10.53 6.14 -10.94
C THR A 95 11.78 7.01 -10.89
N ASP A 96 12.16 7.49 -9.71
CA ASP A 96 13.37 8.32 -9.48
C ASP A 96 14.51 7.52 -8.83
N SER A 97 14.56 6.23 -9.09
CA SER A 97 15.15 5.19 -8.27
C SER A 97 16.66 4.98 -8.43
N ARG A 98 17.45 5.97 -8.89
CA ARG A 98 18.91 5.77 -8.91
C ARG A 98 19.53 5.73 -7.51
N HIS A 99 18.87 6.35 -6.52
CA HIS A 99 19.44 6.53 -5.18
C HIS A 99 18.49 6.23 -4.03
N GLU A 100 17.16 6.34 -4.25
CA GLU A 100 16.17 6.08 -3.20
C GLU A 100 14.82 5.61 -3.77
N VAL A 101 14.06 4.90 -2.94
CA VAL A 101 12.67 4.49 -3.20
C VAL A 101 11.77 5.21 -2.21
N HIS A 102 10.68 5.78 -2.71
CA HIS A 102 9.63 6.32 -1.84
C HIS A 102 8.58 5.24 -1.59
N SER A 103 8.51 4.75 -0.35
CA SER A 103 7.54 3.74 0.07
C SER A 103 6.44 4.41 0.88
N VAL A 104 5.19 4.22 0.49
CA VAL A 104 4.01 4.77 1.17
C VAL A 104 3.04 3.67 1.54
N THR A 105 2.59 3.71 2.79
CA THR A 105 1.51 2.86 3.30
C THR A 105 0.33 3.75 3.69
N ALA A 106 -0.85 3.42 3.17
CA ALA A 106 -2.13 4.02 3.54
C ALA A 106 -2.94 3.00 4.34
N VAL A 107 -3.35 3.36 5.56
CA VAL A 107 -4.26 2.55 6.38
C VAL A 107 -5.60 3.24 6.46
N ALA A 108 -6.66 2.58 6.02
CA ALA A 108 -7.97 3.20 5.88
C ALA A 108 -9.11 2.22 6.12
N ARG A 109 -10.31 2.78 6.22
CA ARG A 109 -11.55 2.00 6.11
C ARG A 109 -11.87 1.79 4.63
N PRO A 110 -12.12 0.54 4.22
CA PRO A 110 -12.50 0.27 2.84
C PRO A 110 -13.98 0.62 2.61
N ARG A 111 -14.29 1.17 1.44
CA ARG A 111 -15.64 1.45 0.96
C ARG A 111 -15.76 1.01 -0.50
N TRP A 112 -16.74 0.16 -0.80
CA TRP A 112 -17.03 -0.18 -2.19
C TRP A 112 -17.65 1.02 -2.91
N ILE A 113 -17.16 1.31 -4.11
CA ILE A 113 -17.79 2.25 -5.02
C ILE A 113 -18.87 1.48 -5.80
N VAL A 114 -20.12 1.86 -5.59
CA VAL A 114 -21.29 1.14 -6.17
C VAL A 114 -22.17 2.04 -7.05
N GLY A 115 -21.98 3.37 -7.01
CA GLY A 115 -22.70 4.31 -7.86
C GLY A 115 -22.34 4.11 -9.33
N PHE A 116 -23.34 4.01 -10.21
CA PHE A 116 -23.10 3.76 -11.65
C PHE A 116 -22.14 4.81 -12.28
N ASP A 117 -22.37 6.09 -11.98
CA ASP A 117 -21.54 7.17 -12.53
C ASP A 117 -20.13 7.16 -11.92
N ASP A 118 -20.00 6.89 -10.63
CA ASP A 118 -18.72 6.80 -9.93
C ASP A 118 -17.87 5.61 -10.47
N VAL A 119 -18.51 4.44 -10.64
CA VAL A 119 -17.86 3.26 -11.23
C VAL A 119 -17.39 3.55 -12.65
N ARG A 120 -18.22 4.21 -13.46
CA ARG A 120 -17.87 4.60 -14.81
C ARG A 120 -16.68 5.57 -14.85
N GLU A 121 -16.66 6.54 -13.94
CA GLU A 121 -15.57 7.50 -13.85
C GLU A 121 -14.27 6.84 -13.36
N CYS A 122 -14.33 5.98 -12.33
CA CYS A 122 -13.17 5.20 -11.89
C CYS A 122 -12.59 4.34 -13.03
N ARG A 123 -13.44 3.72 -13.84
CA ARG A 123 -13.04 2.95 -15.00
C ARG A 123 -12.33 3.83 -16.03
N ARG A 124 -12.93 4.98 -16.37
CA ARG A 124 -12.35 5.94 -17.32
C ARG A 124 -10.95 6.42 -16.87
N ILE A 125 -10.81 6.73 -15.57
CA ILE A 125 -9.51 7.14 -14.99
C ILE A 125 -8.49 6.01 -15.10
N ALA A 126 -8.90 4.77 -14.79
CA ALA A 126 -8.01 3.61 -14.83
C ALA A 126 -7.53 3.31 -16.27
N GLU A 127 -8.43 3.32 -17.24
CA GLU A 127 -8.12 3.13 -18.66
C GLU A 127 -7.19 4.25 -19.19
N ALA A 128 -7.43 5.50 -18.79
CA ALA A 128 -6.57 6.63 -19.16
C ALA A 128 -5.14 6.51 -18.58
N ARG A 129 -4.98 5.73 -17.51
CA ARG A 129 -3.67 5.39 -16.92
C ARG A 129 -3.04 4.10 -17.50
N GLY A 130 -3.67 3.49 -18.48
CA GLY A 130 -3.20 2.27 -19.11
C GLY A 130 -3.41 1.01 -18.28
N LEU A 131 -4.31 1.06 -17.27
CA LEU A 131 -4.68 -0.13 -16.51
C LEU A 131 -5.72 -0.94 -17.31
N ASP A 132 -5.54 -2.27 -17.31
CA ASP A 132 -6.55 -3.18 -17.85
C ASP A 132 -7.72 -3.32 -16.87
N VAL A 133 -8.91 -2.91 -17.30
CA VAL A 133 -10.12 -2.89 -16.46
C VAL A 133 -11.16 -3.84 -17.04
N ARG A 134 -11.28 -5.02 -16.45
CA ARG A 134 -12.26 -6.03 -16.85
C ARG A 134 -13.67 -5.60 -16.45
N ALA A 135 -14.69 -6.19 -17.11
CA ALA A 135 -16.10 -5.90 -16.82
C ALA A 135 -16.47 -6.20 -15.36
N ASP A 136 -15.85 -7.23 -14.77
CA ASP A 136 -16.03 -7.72 -13.40
C ASP A 136 -15.08 -7.05 -12.38
N THR A 137 -14.44 -5.93 -12.73
CA THR A 137 -13.59 -5.18 -11.81
C THR A 137 -14.42 -4.38 -10.81
N TRP A 138 -14.13 -4.58 -9.54
CA TRP A 138 -14.68 -3.82 -8.41
C TRP A 138 -13.72 -2.72 -7.98
N PHE A 139 -14.26 -1.63 -7.48
CA PHE A 139 -13.50 -0.45 -7.05
C PHE A 139 -13.65 -0.25 -5.54
N LEU A 140 -12.52 -0.26 -4.83
CA LEU A 140 -12.44 -0.15 -3.39
C LEU A 140 -11.75 1.16 -2.99
N ALA A 141 -12.51 2.13 -2.51
CA ALA A 141 -11.98 3.38 -1.99
C ALA A 141 -11.38 3.21 -0.59
N MET A 142 -10.29 3.92 -0.36
CA MET A 142 -9.59 4.01 0.93
C MET A 142 -9.99 5.30 1.62
N THR A 143 -11.07 5.23 2.43
CA THR A 143 -11.69 6.43 3.01
C THR A 143 -10.85 6.99 4.16
N HIS A 144 -10.53 8.28 4.09
CA HIS A 144 -9.73 9.02 5.08
C HIS A 144 -8.47 8.26 5.52
N PRO A 145 -7.53 7.98 4.61
CA PRO A 145 -6.37 7.18 4.91
C PRO A 145 -5.41 7.89 5.88
N VAL A 146 -4.91 7.15 6.85
CA VAL A 146 -3.70 7.54 7.59
C VAL A 146 -2.51 7.16 6.74
N LEU A 147 -1.72 8.15 6.34
CA LEU A 147 -0.57 7.98 5.44
C LEU A 147 0.73 7.92 6.24
N MET A 148 1.55 6.96 5.90
CA MET A 148 2.90 6.78 6.42
C MET A 148 3.85 6.56 5.26
N GLY A 149 4.86 7.42 5.12
CA GLY A 149 5.81 7.32 4.02
C GLY A 149 7.25 7.44 4.50
N ARG A 150 8.15 6.79 3.75
CA ARG A 150 9.58 6.88 4.00
C ARG A 150 10.39 6.83 2.70
N ARG A 151 11.56 7.47 2.73
CA ARG A 151 12.62 7.34 1.74
C ARG A 151 13.50 6.17 2.14
N VAL A 152 13.70 5.23 1.22
CA VAL A 152 14.57 4.07 1.41
C VAL A 152 15.79 4.25 0.50
N PRO A 153 16.99 4.51 1.04
CA PRO A 153 18.17 4.68 0.21
C PRO A 153 18.54 3.36 -0.47
N LEU A 154 18.80 3.43 -1.77
CA LEU A 154 19.33 2.31 -2.53
C LEU A 154 20.86 2.43 -2.58
N ARG A 155 21.56 1.35 -2.25
CA ARG A 155 23.00 1.26 -2.53
C ARG A 155 23.19 0.82 -3.97
N SER A 156 24.07 1.48 -4.70
CA SER A 156 24.53 0.98 -6.00
C SER A 156 25.05 -0.45 -5.80
N PRO A 157 24.60 -1.42 -6.61
CA PRO A 157 25.16 -2.76 -6.55
C PRO A 157 26.67 -2.67 -6.74
N GLY A 158 27.45 -3.17 -5.77
CA GLY A 158 28.88 -3.34 -5.94
C GLY A 158 29.16 -4.27 -7.14
N PRO A 159 30.39 -4.27 -7.68
CA PRO A 159 30.75 -5.17 -8.76
C PRO A 159 30.41 -6.61 -8.37
N VAL A 160 29.58 -7.27 -9.20
CA VAL A 160 29.22 -8.69 -9.01
C VAL A 160 30.53 -9.48 -9.04
N PRO A 161 30.88 -10.25 -7.98
CA PRO A 161 32.07 -11.09 -8.03
C PRO A 161 31.94 -12.07 -9.19
N ASN A 162 32.93 -12.00 -10.10
CA ASN A 162 32.97 -12.88 -11.27
C ASN A 162 33.26 -14.31 -10.81
N ASN A 163 32.21 -15.11 -10.63
CA ASN A 163 32.32 -16.49 -10.13
C ASN A 163 32.64 -17.52 -11.24
N HIS A 164 33.33 -17.07 -12.29
CA HIS A 164 33.78 -17.93 -13.40
C HIS A 164 35.26 -18.35 -13.29
N ALA A 165 35.71 -18.72 -12.11
CA ALA A 165 37.03 -19.34 -11.93
C ALA A 165 36.92 -20.61 -11.06
N ARG A 166 36.28 -21.63 -11.59
CA ARG A 166 36.55 -23.04 -11.25
C ARG A 166 36.26 -23.89 -12.49
N THR A 167 37.27 -24.04 -13.31
CA THR A 167 37.52 -25.26 -14.12
C THR A 167 38.37 -26.20 -13.31
#